data_b963e766ac8b48bfafb1986d05ce4110
#
_entry.id   b963e766ac8b48bfafb1986d05ce4110
#
_cell.length_a   1.000
_cell.length_b   1.000
_cell.length_c   1.000
_cell.angle_alpha   90.00
_cell.angle_beta   90.00
_cell.angle_gamma   90.00
#
_symmetry.space_group_name_H-M   'P 1'
#
loop_
_entity.id
_entity.type
_entity.pdbx_description
1 polymer ?
#
loop_
_entity_poly.entity_id
_entity_poly.type
_entity_poly.pdbx_seq_one_letter_code
_entity_poly.pdbx_strand_id
1 'polypeptide(L)'
;MSSEFKQREVEQTYNFCRPYLKQFRTALDIGCDEFMFAGVLEPDFDTIHCWDFRDKTAQMSRHIKDKSKVHFHHTGLGETDATRYTKPGVGRVKGTEPWGNSTVAIPIVPLDSFGLYDSVDFIKMDVEGYEPLIIRGATRTIESSWPVILCEINRGDFTAKELLEGMGYRCADIYKKLGVPHDYLFVRD
;
A
#
# COMPACT_ATOMS: atom_id res chain seq x y z
N MET A 1 12.42 17.07 5.10
CA MET A 1 12.17 16.30 6.33
C MET A 1 13.37 15.41 6.59
N SER A 2 13.87 15.33 7.85
CA SER A 2 14.97 14.41 8.17
C SER A 2 14.50 12.94 8.12
N SER A 3 15.44 12.01 7.89
CA SER A 3 15.15 10.56 7.89
C SER A 3 14.55 10.11 9.23
N GLU A 4 15.05 10.65 10.35
CA GLU A 4 14.54 10.35 11.69
C GLU A 4 13.09 10.80 11.90
N PHE A 5 12.70 11.93 11.32
CA PHE A 5 11.30 12.40 11.40
C PHE A 5 10.38 11.45 10.65
N LYS A 6 10.74 11.06 9.42
CA LYS A 6 9.98 10.09 8.63
C LYS A 6 9.85 8.75 9.35
N GLN A 7 10.94 8.25 9.95
CA GLN A 7 10.93 6.99 10.68
C GLN A 7 9.94 7.02 11.85
N ARG A 8 9.98 8.09 12.68
CA ARG A 8 9.02 8.25 13.79
C ARG A 8 7.58 8.32 13.32
N GLU A 9 7.32 8.99 12.21
CA GLU A 9 5.98 9.10 11.63
C GLU A 9 5.45 7.73 11.21
N VAL A 10 6.26 6.94 10.52
CA VAL A 10 5.91 5.57 10.11
C VAL A 10 5.65 4.67 11.32
N GLU A 11 6.49 4.73 12.36
CA GLU A 11 6.31 3.99 13.62
C GLU A 11 5.01 4.39 14.33
N GLN A 12 4.69 5.69 14.39
CA GLN A 12 3.45 6.19 14.98
C GLN A 12 2.22 5.72 14.19
N THR A 13 2.30 5.74 12.87
CA THR A 13 1.22 5.28 11.99
C THR A 13 0.98 3.78 12.16
N TYR A 14 2.03 2.96 12.25
CA TYR A 14 1.86 1.53 12.51
C TYR A 14 1.31 1.26 13.92
N ASN A 15 1.83 1.94 14.94
CA ASN A 15 1.33 1.81 16.33
C ASN A 15 -0.14 2.21 16.47
N PHE A 16 -0.62 3.13 15.63
CA PHE A 16 -2.04 3.48 15.53
C PHE A 16 -2.88 2.32 14.98
N CYS A 17 -2.37 1.55 14.00
CA CYS A 17 -3.08 0.42 13.39
C CYS A 17 -3.02 -0.85 14.25
N ARG A 18 -1.90 -1.08 14.93
CA ARG A 18 -1.56 -2.35 15.60
C ARG A 18 -2.63 -2.87 16.58
N PRO A 19 -3.33 -2.04 17.39
CA PRO A 19 -4.40 -2.51 18.29
C PRO A 19 -5.59 -3.17 17.60
N TYR A 20 -5.78 -2.95 16.31
CA TYR A 20 -6.87 -3.53 15.51
C TYR A 20 -6.49 -4.87 14.87
N LEU A 21 -5.20 -5.22 14.89
CA LEU A 21 -4.69 -6.47 14.33
C LEU A 21 -4.86 -7.62 15.31
N LYS A 22 -5.40 -8.74 14.83
CA LYS A 22 -5.61 -9.97 15.62
C LYS A 22 -4.62 -11.08 15.23
N GLN A 23 -4.08 -11.01 14.02
CA GLN A 23 -3.12 -11.97 13.47
C GLN A 23 -2.04 -11.20 12.70
N PHE A 24 -0.88 -11.85 12.49
CA PHE A 24 0.30 -11.24 11.89
C PHE A 24 0.96 -12.17 10.87
N ARG A 25 0.15 -12.86 10.04
CA ARG A 25 0.62 -13.80 9.02
C ARG A 25 1.22 -13.06 7.84
N THR A 26 0.41 -12.29 7.12
CA THR A 26 0.84 -11.57 5.91
C THR A 26 0.41 -10.12 5.96
N ALA A 27 1.36 -9.22 5.71
CA ALA A 27 1.12 -7.80 5.48
C ALA A 27 1.43 -7.41 4.04
N LEU A 28 0.65 -6.45 3.51
CA LEU A 28 0.86 -5.86 2.19
C LEU A 28 1.20 -4.38 2.36
N ASP A 29 2.36 -3.95 1.83
CA ASP A 29 2.80 -2.55 1.77
C ASP A 29 2.76 -2.08 0.30
N ILE A 30 1.65 -1.47 -0.08
CA ILE A 30 1.38 -1.03 -1.45
C ILE A 30 1.76 0.44 -1.58
N GLY A 31 2.77 0.73 -2.41
CA GLY A 31 3.48 2.00 -2.44
C GLY A 31 4.55 2.04 -1.35
N CYS A 32 5.45 1.04 -1.35
CA CYS A 32 6.42 0.84 -0.27
C CYS A 32 7.60 1.83 -0.27
N ASP A 33 7.78 2.60 -1.35
CA ASP A 33 8.85 3.59 -1.55
C ASP A 33 10.23 3.11 -1.04
N GLU A 34 10.69 3.58 0.11
CA GLU A 34 12.00 3.22 0.68
C GLU A 34 11.94 2.02 1.67
N PHE A 35 10.83 1.26 1.73
CA PHE A 35 10.60 0.14 2.66
C PHE A 35 10.56 0.53 4.15
N MET A 36 10.33 1.81 4.46
CA MET A 36 10.28 2.24 5.85
C MET A 36 9.09 1.61 6.58
N PHE A 37 7.92 1.53 5.92
CA PHE A 37 6.74 0.91 6.51
C PHE A 37 6.91 -0.60 6.63
N ALA A 38 7.41 -1.27 5.61
CA ALA A 38 7.76 -2.69 5.67
C ALA A 38 8.75 -3.00 6.82
N GLY A 39 9.70 -2.10 7.08
CA GLY A 39 10.66 -2.24 8.18
C GLY A 39 10.04 -2.21 9.58
N VAL A 40 8.93 -1.49 9.78
CA VAL A 40 8.20 -1.51 11.07
C VAL A 40 7.21 -2.67 11.16
N LEU A 41 6.79 -3.26 10.03
CA LEU A 41 5.97 -4.47 10.01
C LEU A 41 6.80 -5.75 10.27
N GLU A 42 8.07 -5.76 9.85
CA GLU A 42 8.94 -6.93 9.86
C GLU A 42 9.04 -7.66 11.20
N PRO A 43 9.13 -6.99 12.37
CA PRO A 43 9.20 -7.68 13.66
C PRO A 43 7.95 -8.48 14.00
N ASP A 44 6.79 -8.04 13.53
CA ASP A 44 5.51 -8.64 13.89
C ASP A 44 5.02 -9.69 12.88
N PHE A 45 5.17 -9.43 11.57
CA PHE A 45 4.60 -10.28 10.52
C PHE A 45 5.52 -11.43 10.08
N ASP A 46 4.91 -12.56 9.70
CA ASP A 46 5.65 -13.71 9.15
C ASP A 46 6.08 -13.45 7.71
N THR A 47 5.23 -12.79 6.91
CA THR A 47 5.48 -12.47 5.49
C THR A 47 5.01 -11.06 5.17
N ILE A 48 5.79 -10.34 4.37
CA ILE A 48 5.46 -9.00 3.91
C ILE A 48 5.63 -8.95 2.39
N HIS A 49 4.59 -8.56 1.68
CA HIS A 49 4.66 -8.27 0.26
C HIS A 49 4.66 -6.76 0.03
N CYS A 50 5.62 -6.28 -0.75
CA CYS A 50 5.81 -4.86 -1.05
C CYS A 50 5.68 -4.61 -2.54
N TRP A 51 4.94 -3.57 -2.93
CA TRP A 51 4.82 -3.13 -4.32
C TRP A 51 5.26 -1.69 -4.49
N ASP A 52 6.09 -1.45 -5.49
CA ASP A 52 6.34 -0.13 -6.05
C ASP A 52 6.63 -0.28 -7.54
N PHE A 53 6.13 0.64 -8.36
CA PHE A 53 6.41 0.65 -9.79
C PHE A 53 7.84 1.11 -10.13
N ARG A 54 8.57 1.65 -9.15
CA ARG A 54 9.99 2.00 -9.26
C ARG A 54 10.83 0.87 -8.68
N ASP A 55 11.96 0.55 -9.30
CA ASP A 55 12.89 -0.39 -8.69
C ASP A 55 13.51 0.22 -7.43
N LYS A 56 13.14 -0.35 -6.31
CA LYS A 56 13.56 0.05 -4.96
C LYS A 56 14.43 -0.99 -4.25
N THR A 57 14.86 -2.02 -4.97
CA THR A 57 15.60 -3.16 -4.40
C THR A 57 16.84 -2.71 -3.61
N ALA A 58 17.55 -1.68 -4.10
CA ALA A 58 18.73 -1.15 -3.42
C ALA A 58 18.44 -0.49 -2.06
N GLN A 59 17.21 0.00 -1.83
CA GLN A 59 16.79 0.65 -0.59
C GLN A 59 16.35 -0.35 0.48
N MET A 60 15.94 -1.56 0.09
CA MET A 60 15.41 -2.60 1.00
C MET A 60 16.36 -2.85 2.18
N SER A 61 17.66 -2.96 1.94
CA SER A 61 18.64 -3.26 2.99
C SER A 61 18.83 -2.17 4.05
N ARG A 62 18.26 -0.99 3.87
CA ARG A 62 18.34 0.10 4.85
C ARG A 62 17.39 -0.09 6.02
N HIS A 63 16.25 -0.71 5.78
CA HIS A 63 15.15 -0.81 6.75
C HIS A 63 14.79 -2.25 7.09
N ILE A 64 15.07 -3.21 6.21
CA ILE A 64 14.76 -4.64 6.38
C ILE A 64 15.97 -5.38 6.93
N LYS A 65 15.79 -6.03 8.09
CA LYS A 65 16.83 -6.86 8.75
C LYS A 65 16.76 -8.30 8.26
N ASP A 66 15.55 -8.87 8.23
CA ASP A 66 15.31 -10.23 7.72
C ASP A 66 14.63 -10.18 6.34
N LYS A 67 15.47 -10.22 5.31
CA LYS A 67 15.00 -10.18 3.92
C LYS A 67 14.22 -11.42 3.50
N SER A 68 14.30 -12.53 4.24
CA SER A 68 13.56 -13.75 3.91
C SER A 68 12.05 -13.58 4.10
N LYS A 69 11.64 -12.62 4.91
CA LYS A 69 10.23 -12.26 5.15
C LYS A 69 9.65 -11.32 4.10
N VAL A 70 10.47 -10.62 3.31
CA VAL A 70 10.01 -9.51 2.46
C VAL A 70 10.12 -9.87 0.98
N HIS A 71 8.99 -9.84 0.29
CA HIS A 71 8.87 -10.09 -1.15
C HIS A 71 8.58 -8.78 -1.87
N PHE A 72 9.55 -8.28 -2.62
CA PHE A 72 9.38 -7.06 -3.40
C PHE A 72 8.90 -7.37 -4.82
N HIS A 73 7.85 -6.69 -5.25
CA HIS A 73 7.24 -6.78 -6.57
C HIS A 73 7.43 -5.45 -7.31
N HIS A 74 8.33 -5.44 -8.29
CA HIS A 74 8.59 -4.27 -9.12
C HIS A 74 7.52 -4.14 -10.20
N THR A 75 6.31 -3.76 -9.81
CA THR A 75 5.16 -3.52 -10.69
C THR A 75 4.17 -2.59 -10.03
N GLY A 76 3.32 -1.94 -10.81
CA GLY A 76 2.17 -1.20 -10.27
C GLY A 76 0.97 -2.14 -10.08
N LEU A 77 0.08 -1.76 -9.16
CA LEU A 77 -1.20 -2.44 -8.98
C LEU A 77 -2.34 -1.59 -9.53
N GLY A 78 -3.44 -2.25 -9.96
CA GLY A 78 -4.64 -1.61 -10.46
C GLY A 78 -5.79 -2.57 -10.64
N GLU A 79 -6.85 -2.14 -11.33
CA GLU A 79 -8.08 -2.94 -11.51
C GLU A 79 -7.90 -4.10 -12.49
N THR A 80 -7.15 -3.89 -13.57
CA THR A 80 -6.93 -4.86 -14.64
C THR A 80 -5.51 -4.75 -15.16
N ASP A 81 -5.06 -5.78 -15.90
CA ASP A 81 -3.80 -5.72 -16.63
C ASP A 81 -3.77 -4.54 -17.60
N ALA A 82 -2.74 -3.72 -17.46
CA ALA A 82 -2.58 -2.53 -18.28
C ALA A 82 -1.10 -2.10 -18.36
N THR A 83 -0.79 -1.24 -19.32
CA THR A 83 0.43 -0.45 -19.31
C THR A 83 0.10 0.99 -18.99
N ARG A 84 0.83 1.59 -18.07
CA ARG A 84 0.74 3.01 -17.74
C ARG A 84 2.11 3.65 -17.91
N TYR A 85 2.13 4.97 -17.91
CA TYR A 85 3.34 5.71 -18.23
C TYR A 85 3.62 6.78 -17.18
N THR A 86 4.90 6.96 -16.86
CA THR A 86 5.40 8.03 -16.00
C THR A 86 6.65 8.65 -16.57
N LYS A 87 7.07 9.79 -16.03
CA LYS A 87 8.38 10.38 -16.30
C LYS A 87 9.39 9.93 -15.24
N PRO A 88 10.68 9.78 -15.58
CA PRO A 88 11.72 9.53 -14.60
C PRO A 88 11.66 10.54 -13.45
N GLY A 89 11.78 10.06 -12.20
CA GLY A 89 11.75 10.88 -10.99
C GLY A 89 10.36 11.34 -10.53
N VAL A 90 9.28 10.97 -11.23
CA VAL A 90 7.90 11.26 -10.80
C VAL A 90 7.38 10.12 -9.93
N GLY A 91 6.91 10.45 -8.73
CA GLY A 91 6.42 9.48 -7.73
C GLY A 91 5.02 8.92 -8.00
N ARG A 92 4.35 9.30 -9.08
CA ARG A 92 3.00 8.84 -9.42
C ARG A 92 2.86 8.45 -10.88
N VAL A 93 1.96 7.52 -11.16
CA VAL A 93 1.56 7.15 -12.53
C VAL A 93 0.64 8.21 -13.09
N LYS A 94 0.88 8.69 -14.31
CA LYS A 94 0.14 9.86 -14.86
C LYS A 94 -0.58 9.64 -16.16
N GLY A 95 -0.40 8.54 -16.89
CA GLY A 95 -0.99 8.49 -18.21
C GLY A 95 -1.23 7.12 -18.79
N THR A 96 -2.15 7.07 -19.74
CA THR A 96 -2.42 5.91 -20.59
C THR A 96 -1.56 5.92 -21.85
N GLU A 97 -0.95 7.06 -22.19
CA GLU A 97 -0.16 7.27 -23.40
C GLU A 97 1.27 7.74 -23.08
N PRO A 98 2.26 7.38 -23.92
CA PRO A 98 3.63 7.86 -23.77
C PRO A 98 3.75 9.38 -23.95
N TRP A 99 4.58 10.01 -23.13
CA TRP A 99 4.85 11.46 -23.23
C TRP A 99 6.25 11.73 -23.80
N GLY A 100 6.47 11.38 -25.09
CA GLY A 100 7.76 11.56 -25.76
C GLY A 100 8.84 10.59 -25.29
N ASN A 101 10.09 10.84 -25.67
CA ASN A 101 11.22 9.91 -25.56
C ASN A 101 11.73 9.63 -24.13
N SER A 102 11.23 10.34 -23.12
CA SER A 102 11.65 10.16 -21.72
C SER A 102 10.58 9.47 -20.86
N THR A 103 9.71 8.68 -21.49
CA THR A 103 8.62 8.01 -20.80
C THR A 103 9.03 6.60 -20.34
N VAL A 104 8.70 6.24 -19.11
CA VAL A 104 8.88 4.89 -18.57
C VAL A 104 7.53 4.18 -18.59
N ALA A 105 7.50 3.02 -19.26
CA ALA A 105 6.33 2.13 -19.23
C ALA A 105 6.31 1.34 -17.92
N ILE A 106 5.14 1.25 -17.31
CA ILE A 106 4.91 0.57 -16.04
C ILE A 106 3.87 -0.51 -16.27
N PRO A 107 4.18 -1.78 -16.04
CA PRO A 107 3.16 -2.83 -16.00
C PRO A 107 2.26 -2.61 -14.78
N ILE A 108 0.95 -2.71 -14.99
CA ILE A 108 -0.08 -2.68 -13.96
C ILE A 108 -0.78 -4.03 -13.98
N VAL A 109 -0.93 -4.64 -12.81
CA VAL A 109 -1.63 -5.92 -12.66
C VAL A 109 -2.59 -5.87 -11.46
N PRO A 110 -3.67 -6.66 -11.43
CA PRO A 110 -4.53 -6.78 -10.27
C PRO A 110 -3.79 -7.44 -9.09
N LEU A 111 -4.05 -6.99 -7.86
CA LEU A 111 -3.52 -7.68 -6.66
C LEU A 111 -4.00 -9.15 -6.60
N ASP A 112 -5.21 -9.42 -7.04
CA ASP A 112 -5.79 -10.76 -7.06
C ASP A 112 -5.01 -11.77 -7.93
N SER A 113 -4.19 -11.30 -8.88
CA SER A 113 -3.33 -12.18 -9.70
C SER A 113 -2.18 -12.83 -8.92
N PHE A 114 -1.86 -12.33 -7.72
CA PHE A 114 -0.81 -12.90 -6.86
C PHE A 114 -1.31 -14.08 -6.01
N GLY A 115 -2.62 -14.33 -5.95
CA GLY A 115 -3.17 -15.49 -5.24
C GLY A 115 -3.01 -15.44 -3.71
N LEU A 116 -2.93 -14.27 -3.11
CA LEU A 116 -2.74 -14.07 -1.66
C LEU A 116 -4.07 -14.13 -0.89
N TYR A 117 -4.86 -15.17 -1.16
CA TYR A 117 -6.16 -15.34 -0.53
C TYR A 117 -6.05 -15.98 0.86
N ASP A 118 -6.98 -15.66 1.74
CA ASP A 118 -7.17 -16.25 3.08
C ASP A 118 -6.01 -16.06 4.09
N SER A 119 -4.97 -15.29 3.72
CA SER A 119 -3.78 -15.14 4.57
C SER A 119 -3.41 -13.70 4.92
N VAL A 120 -4.04 -12.72 4.30
CA VAL A 120 -3.69 -11.30 4.48
C VAL A 120 -4.37 -10.73 5.72
N ASP A 121 -3.60 -10.22 6.66
CA ASP A 121 -4.11 -9.64 7.90
C ASP A 121 -4.04 -8.11 7.93
N PHE A 122 -3.16 -7.52 7.12
CA PHE A 122 -2.99 -6.08 7.04
C PHE A 122 -2.67 -5.62 5.62
N ILE A 123 -3.27 -4.53 5.18
CA ILE A 123 -2.93 -3.83 3.92
C ILE A 123 -2.69 -2.35 4.22
N LYS A 124 -1.53 -1.82 3.84
CA LYS A 124 -1.30 -0.38 3.73
C LYS A 124 -1.33 0.01 2.26
N MET A 125 -2.08 1.05 1.92
CA MET A 125 -2.13 1.65 0.58
C MET A 125 -1.81 3.14 0.64
N ASP A 126 -0.76 3.53 -0.09
CA ASP A 126 -0.30 4.91 -0.23
C ASP A 126 0.33 5.04 -1.63
N VAL A 127 -0.52 5.32 -2.61
CA VAL A 127 -0.18 5.28 -4.04
C VAL A 127 -0.63 6.51 -4.81
N GLU A 128 -0.84 7.62 -4.07
CA GLU A 128 -1.06 8.93 -4.66
C GLU A 128 -2.29 9.01 -5.58
N GLY A 129 -3.42 8.41 -5.18
CA GLY A 129 -4.71 8.46 -5.85
C GLY A 129 -5.03 7.26 -6.74
N TYR A 130 -4.23 6.17 -6.67
CA TYR A 130 -4.53 4.92 -7.38
C TYR A 130 -5.31 3.90 -6.51
N GLU A 131 -5.54 4.23 -5.24
CA GLU A 131 -6.17 3.37 -4.24
C GLU A 131 -7.51 2.79 -4.72
N PRO A 132 -8.45 3.56 -5.35
CA PRO A 132 -9.71 3.00 -5.82
C PRO A 132 -9.54 1.91 -6.88
N LEU A 133 -8.56 2.05 -7.78
CA LEU A 133 -8.28 1.05 -8.80
C LEU A 133 -7.65 -0.21 -8.22
N ILE A 134 -6.80 -0.05 -7.21
CA ILE A 134 -6.19 -1.18 -6.50
C ILE A 134 -7.25 -1.95 -5.72
N ILE A 135 -8.16 -1.28 -5.00
CA ILE A 135 -9.26 -1.93 -4.28
C ILE A 135 -10.11 -2.79 -5.22
N ARG A 136 -10.44 -2.30 -6.42
CA ARG A 136 -11.19 -3.08 -7.43
C ARG A 136 -10.40 -4.30 -7.91
N GLY A 137 -9.09 -4.18 -8.10
CA GLY A 137 -8.20 -5.29 -8.49
C GLY A 137 -7.79 -6.22 -7.34
N ALA A 138 -8.24 -5.93 -6.12
CA ALA A 138 -7.96 -6.68 -4.89
C ALA A 138 -9.23 -7.27 -4.26
N THR A 139 -10.36 -7.22 -4.94
CA THR A 139 -11.67 -7.55 -4.36
C THR A 139 -11.68 -8.95 -3.74
N ARG A 140 -11.16 -9.94 -4.45
CA ARG A 140 -11.12 -11.33 -3.96
C ARG A 140 -10.17 -11.50 -2.77
N THR A 141 -8.99 -10.90 -2.81
CA THR A 141 -8.03 -10.90 -1.69
C THR A 141 -8.64 -10.26 -0.44
N ILE A 142 -9.31 -9.11 -0.61
CA ILE A 142 -9.96 -8.38 0.49
C ILE A 142 -11.12 -9.20 1.07
N GLU A 143 -12.02 -9.72 0.22
CA GLU A 143 -13.21 -10.45 0.67
C GLU A 143 -12.91 -11.82 1.27
N SER A 144 -11.81 -12.46 0.89
CA SER A 144 -11.42 -13.76 1.47
C SER A 144 -10.71 -13.61 2.82
N SER A 145 -9.90 -12.57 2.99
CA SER A 145 -9.04 -12.39 4.17
C SER A 145 -9.62 -11.42 5.20
N TRP A 146 -10.40 -10.44 4.78
CA TRP A 146 -10.91 -9.33 5.59
C TRP A 146 -9.84 -8.63 6.40
N PRO A 147 -8.73 -8.19 5.78
CA PRO A 147 -7.62 -7.56 6.47
C PRO A 147 -8.02 -6.24 7.11
N VAL A 148 -7.28 -5.80 8.11
CA VAL A 148 -7.25 -4.38 8.50
C VAL A 148 -6.60 -3.59 7.38
N ILE A 149 -7.24 -2.49 6.93
CA ILE A 149 -6.76 -1.69 5.82
C ILE A 149 -6.44 -0.27 6.29
N LEU A 150 -5.21 0.16 6.08
CA LEU A 150 -4.78 1.55 6.21
C LEU A 150 -4.67 2.15 4.80
N CYS A 151 -5.48 3.14 4.49
CA CYS A 151 -5.57 3.72 3.16
C CYS A 151 -5.37 5.23 3.21
N GLU A 152 -4.41 5.75 2.44
CA GLU A 152 -4.33 7.19 2.23
C GLU A 152 -5.56 7.68 1.47
N ILE A 153 -6.18 8.73 1.98
CA ILE A 153 -7.34 9.37 1.33
C ILE A 153 -6.96 10.81 0.99
N ASN A 154 -6.77 11.06 -0.29
CA ASN A 154 -6.50 12.40 -0.78
C ASN A 154 -7.68 13.34 -0.52
N ARG A 155 -7.38 14.61 -0.20
CA ARG A 155 -8.41 15.62 0.11
C ARG A 155 -9.42 15.74 -1.03
N GLY A 156 -10.70 15.51 -0.70
CA GLY A 156 -11.83 15.68 -1.61
C GLY A 156 -12.11 14.48 -2.52
N ASP A 157 -11.30 13.42 -2.49
CA ASP A 157 -11.59 12.17 -3.18
C ASP A 157 -11.81 11.03 -2.17
N PHE A 158 -13.05 10.72 -1.91
CA PHE A 158 -13.46 9.66 -0.98
C PHE A 158 -13.83 8.35 -1.69
N THR A 159 -13.51 8.19 -2.96
CA THR A 159 -13.87 7.00 -3.76
C THR A 159 -13.35 5.70 -3.14
N ALA A 160 -12.10 5.67 -2.65
CA ALA A 160 -11.54 4.51 -1.96
C ALA A 160 -12.33 4.16 -0.68
N LYS A 161 -12.70 5.19 0.11
CA LYS A 161 -13.52 5.02 1.31
C LYS A 161 -14.89 4.43 0.97
N GLU A 162 -15.58 4.99 -0.02
CA GLU A 162 -16.91 4.54 -0.46
C GLU A 162 -16.88 3.08 -0.96
N LEU A 163 -15.82 2.70 -1.69
CA LEU A 163 -15.63 1.31 -2.13
C LEU A 163 -15.48 0.34 -0.95
N LEU A 164 -14.60 0.66 0.01
CA LEU A 164 -14.41 -0.19 1.19
C LEU A 164 -15.66 -0.27 2.06
N GLU A 165 -16.36 0.85 2.26
CA GLU A 165 -17.64 0.85 2.98
C GLU A 165 -18.72 0.02 2.24
N GLY A 166 -18.76 0.09 0.91
CA GLY A 166 -19.61 -0.75 0.07
C GLY A 166 -19.30 -2.24 0.16
N MET A 167 -18.07 -2.61 0.46
CA MET A 167 -17.65 -4.00 0.74
C MET A 167 -17.97 -4.45 2.19
N GLY A 168 -18.48 -3.58 3.06
CA GLY A 168 -18.83 -3.89 4.44
C GLY A 168 -17.76 -3.54 5.48
N TYR A 169 -16.78 -2.73 5.11
CA TYR A 169 -15.86 -2.14 6.09
C TYR A 169 -16.50 -0.92 6.77
N ARG A 170 -16.04 -0.63 7.98
CA ARG A 170 -16.24 0.68 8.60
C ARG A 170 -14.92 1.41 8.77
N CYS A 171 -14.93 2.72 8.61
CA CYS A 171 -13.81 3.54 9.03
C CYS A 171 -13.77 3.55 10.57
N ALA A 172 -12.77 2.89 11.14
CA ALA A 172 -12.61 2.76 12.59
C ALA A 172 -11.97 4.01 13.20
N ASP A 173 -10.99 4.59 12.52
CA ASP A 173 -10.23 5.74 13.00
C ASP A 173 -9.52 6.45 11.84
N ILE A 174 -8.99 7.66 12.10
CA ILE A 174 -8.28 8.47 11.09
C ILE A 174 -6.99 8.99 11.70
N TYR A 175 -5.86 8.55 11.12
CA TYR A 175 -4.56 9.11 11.45
C TYR A 175 -4.38 10.50 10.82
N LYS A 176 -3.98 11.45 11.64
CA LYS A 176 -3.79 12.85 11.22
C LYS A 176 -2.31 13.17 11.10
N LYS A 177 -1.88 13.48 9.91
CA LYS A 177 -0.53 13.99 9.65
C LYS A 177 -0.52 15.52 9.79
N LEU A 178 0.28 16.03 10.75
CA LEU A 178 0.30 17.47 11.06
C LEU A 178 -1.10 18.06 11.36
N GLY A 179 -1.97 17.28 12.02
CA GLY A 179 -3.33 17.70 12.36
C GLY A 179 -4.35 17.59 11.23
N VAL A 180 -3.95 17.13 10.05
CA VAL A 180 -4.81 16.95 8.88
C VAL A 180 -5.14 15.47 8.71
N PRO A 181 -6.42 15.07 8.48
CA PRO A 181 -6.78 13.71 8.09
C PRO A 181 -5.95 13.26 6.89
N HIS A 182 -5.33 12.09 6.99
CA HIS A 182 -4.41 11.57 5.98
C HIS A 182 -4.67 10.09 5.71
N ASP A 183 -4.43 9.22 6.72
CA ASP A 183 -4.64 7.79 6.56
C ASP A 183 -5.89 7.35 7.31
N TYR A 184 -6.76 6.65 6.63
CA TYR A 184 -8.02 6.14 7.15
C TYR A 184 -7.88 4.65 7.43
N LEU A 185 -8.23 4.25 8.65
CA LEU A 185 -8.18 2.87 9.09
C LEU A 185 -9.54 2.21 8.96
N PHE A 186 -9.58 1.14 8.20
CA PHE A 186 -10.79 0.37 7.93
C PHE A 186 -10.70 -1.01 8.58
N VAL A 187 -11.79 -1.41 9.23
CA VAL A 187 -11.95 -2.73 9.84
C VAL A 187 -13.31 -3.30 9.50
N ARG A 188 -13.41 -4.62 9.60
CA ARG A 188 -14.68 -5.33 9.63
C ARG A 188 -14.93 -5.86 11.03
N ASP A 189 -16.18 -5.73 11.53
CA ASP A 189 -16.59 -6.23 12.86
C ASP A 189 -16.74 -7.75 12.88
#